data_4b3afafaf0ffaddbbf7da0175172b15d
#
_entry.id   4b3afafaf0ffaddbbf7da0175172b15d
#
_cell.length_a   1.000
_cell.length_b   1.000
_cell.length_c   1.000
_cell.angle_alpha   90.00
_cell.angle_beta   90.00
_cell.angle_gamma   90.00
#
_symmetry.space_group_name_H-M   'P 1'
#
loop_
_entity.id
_entity.type
_entity.pdbx_description
1 polymer ?
#
loop_
_entity_poly.entity_id
_entity_poly.type
_entity_poly.pdbx_seq_one_letter_code
_entity_poly.pdbx_strand_id
1 'polypeptide(L)'
;QGGAVGVNVSLESASPRMQKVMRKNLDIEKFRENCEYIAKAYPNAVTTLNTMHGFPTETEEEAHMTLDFILSLKWVHFPYTHIVRIFPGTDLEKFAIDHGVGKGAINEAIDKSYHEVAPTLPFSKDFTEKYKLKFLKDYVLNKERLLKVLPVQMKHFTEDELNQRYSSYFVSRINGLQDVLRMAGIKENELTIKCLEEKDVIVPDLIKNIKKRFPLKVTKKNAFKILLINISTHFTKDRDVTAYDVLEPPLGLIALQSYLDHVFKDEISGKLIKTRIDFDSYEDLNKIIDEFNPDLIGVSAMTFHKNFFHEAIGKIREGGYEKTIIVGGPHPTTSYAEVLKDKNIDICAIGEGEQILADVVDKLMKNNKAKLSKKQLELIDGIAFIDKKDAEKTIDHNNNFSLSKEENISLSKQSISE
;
A
#
# COMPACT_ATOMS: atom_id res chain seq x y z
N GLN A 1 4.40 11.53 -27.17
CA GLN A 1 3.64 10.68 -28.12
C GLN A 1 2.98 9.49 -27.43
N GLY A 2 3.32 9.19 -26.17
CA GLY A 2 2.70 8.10 -25.37
C GLY A 2 1.45 8.50 -24.58
N GLY A 3 0.93 9.73 -24.74
CA GLY A 3 -0.26 10.18 -24.03
C GLY A 3 -0.05 10.48 -22.53
N ALA A 4 1.18 10.47 -22.02
CA ALA A 4 1.46 10.80 -20.64
C ALA A 4 1.15 12.27 -20.35
N VAL A 5 0.30 12.53 -19.39
CA VAL A 5 -0.09 13.88 -18.95
C VAL A 5 0.73 14.38 -17.78
N GLY A 6 1.50 13.52 -17.13
CA GLY A 6 2.28 13.87 -15.95
C GLY A 6 3.58 13.09 -15.80
N VAL A 7 4.50 13.66 -15.01
CA VAL A 7 5.78 13.07 -14.64
C VAL A 7 5.90 13.11 -13.12
N ASN A 8 6.20 11.97 -12.53
CA ASN A 8 6.48 11.84 -11.10
C ASN A 8 7.99 11.64 -10.89
N VAL A 9 8.60 12.48 -10.08
CA VAL A 9 10.01 12.41 -9.72
C VAL A 9 10.18 12.31 -8.21
N SER A 10 11.14 11.54 -7.75
CA SER A 10 11.37 11.29 -6.32
C SER A 10 12.80 11.63 -5.95
N LEU A 11 12.95 12.69 -5.17
CA LEU A 11 14.22 13.15 -4.61
C LEU A 11 14.52 12.44 -3.28
N GLU A 12 13.53 12.24 -2.48
CA GLU A 12 13.51 11.86 -1.07
C GLU A 12 14.15 12.93 -0.17
N SER A 13 15.46 13.16 -0.25
CA SER A 13 16.16 14.18 0.51
C SER A 13 17.17 14.95 -0.35
N ALA A 14 17.35 16.23 -0.11
CA ALA A 14 18.40 17.04 -0.72
C ALA A 14 19.73 17.03 0.06
N SER A 15 19.81 16.31 1.19
CA SER A 15 21.07 16.11 1.91
C SER A 15 21.93 15.04 1.23
N PRO A 16 23.19 15.36 0.83
CA PRO A 16 24.11 14.36 0.27
C PRO A 16 24.39 13.20 1.23
N ARG A 17 24.39 13.45 2.56
CA ARG A 17 24.55 12.41 3.58
C ARG A 17 23.33 11.49 3.60
N MET A 18 22.12 12.05 3.60
CA MET A 18 20.89 11.27 3.61
C MET A 18 20.72 10.47 2.31
N GLN A 19 21.13 11.00 1.16
CA GLN A 19 21.15 10.25 -0.10
C GLN A 19 22.00 8.97 0.00
N LYS A 20 23.13 9.02 0.72
CA LYS A 20 23.98 7.85 0.98
C LYS A 20 23.34 6.88 1.95
N VAL A 21 22.76 7.38 3.05
CA VAL A 21 22.06 6.56 4.05
C VAL A 21 20.92 5.77 3.40
N MET A 22 20.15 6.42 2.53
CA MET A 22 19.05 5.80 1.78
C MET A 22 19.52 4.94 0.61
N ARG A 23 20.82 4.90 0.31
CA ARG A 23 21.40 4.22 -0.85
C ARG A 23 20.83 4.66 -2.21
N LYS A 24 20.28 5.88 -2.29
CA LYS A 24 19.69 6.42 -3.52
C LYS A 24 20.75 7.09 -4.41
N ASN A 25 21.75 7.72 -3.79
CA ASN A 25 22.94 8.27 -4.44
C ASN A 25 22.66 9.22 -5.61
N LEU A 26 21.61 10.03 -5.53
CA LEU A 26 21.30 11.02 -6.55
C LEU A 26 22.30 12.20 -6.47
N ASP A 27 22.71 12.67 -7.63
CA ASP A 27 23.34 13.97 -7.77
C ASP A 27 22.25 15.06 -7.75
N ILE A 28 22.25 15.89 -6.69
CA ILE A 28 21.19 16.85 -6.41
C ILE A 28 21.14 17.95 -7.48
N GLU A 29 22.29 18.42 -7.94
CA GLU A 29 22.33 19.49 -8.97
C GLU A 29 21.87 18.96 -10.31
N LYS A 30 22.31 17.76 -10.71
CA LYS A 30 21.83 17.11 -11.93
C LYS A 30 20.33 16.79 -11.85
N PHE A 31 19.83 16.43 -10.66
CA PHE A 31 18.39 16.24 -10.45
C PHE A 31 17.64 17.56 -10.66
N ARG A 32 18.15 18.70 -10.14
CA ARG A 32 17.61 20.04 -10.37
C ARG A 32 17.56 20.37 -11.87
N GLU A 33 18.69 20.20 -12.58
CA GLU A 33 18.79 20.44 -14.02
C GLU A 33 17.76 19.62 -14.81
N ASN A 34 17.61 18.35 -14.48
CA ASN A 34 16.61 17.49 -15.11
C ASN A 34 15.18 17.96 -14.86
N CYS A 35 14.90 18.41 -13.67
CA CYS A 35 13.62 18.98 -13.31
C CYS A 35 13.30 20.24 -14.12
N GLU A 36 14.25 21.16 -14.21
CA GLU A 36 14.12 22.40 -15.02
C GLU A 36 13.98 22.09 -16.51
N TYR A 37 14.71 21.10 -16.99
CA TYR A 37 14.57 20.60 -18.37
C TYR A 37 13.15 20.09 -18.64
N ILE A 38 12.59 19.24 -17.75
CA ILE A 38 11.23 18.72 -17.88
C ILE A 38 10.22 19.88 -17.95
N ALA A 39 10.33 20.84 -17.03
CA ALA A 39 9.44 22.00 -17.00
C ALA A 39 9.49 22.84 -18.27
N LYS A 40 10.67 22.98 -18.87
CA LYS A 40 10.89 23.74 -20.11
C LYS A 40 10.46 22.97 -21.36
N ALA A 41 10.79 21.68 -21.43
CA ALA A 41 10.53 20.85 -22.61
C ALA A 41 9.06 20.42 -22.69
N TYR A 42 8.39 20.28 -21.54
CA TYR A 42 7.01 19.80 -21.45
C TYR A 42 6.12 20.72 -20.58
N PRO A 43 5.90 21.97 -21.00
CA PRO A 43 5.22 22.98 -20.18
C PRO A 43 3.74 22.70 -19.87
N ASN A 44 3.15 21.72 -20.55
CA ASN A 44 1.78 21.24 -20.29
C ASN A 44 1.72 19.93 -19.50
N ALA A 45 2.87 19.35 -19.10
CA ALA A 45 2.90 18.16 -18.29
C ALA A 45 2.80 18.52 -16.81
N VAL A 46 1.96 17.80 -16.07
CA VAL A 46 1.87 17.93 -14.63
C VAL A 46 3.06 17.24 -13.98
N THR A 47 3.79 17.96 -13.15
CA THR A 47 4.96 17.44 -12.44
C THR A 47 4.63 17.21 -10.96
N THR A 48 4.95 16.03 -10.46
CA THR A 48 4.86 15.65 -9.06
C THR A 48 6.26 15.39 -8.51
N LEU A 49 6.57 15.97 -7.37
CA LEU A 49 7.84 15.75 -6.67
C LEU A 49 7.57 15.11 -5.32
N ASN A 50 8.16 13.94 -5.08
CA ASN A 50 8.11 13.29 -3.78
C ASN A 50 9.42 13.54 -3.03
N THR A 51 9.28 13.92 -1.77
CA THR A 51 10.35 14.03 -0.80
C THR A 51 9.95 13.38 0.50
N MET A 52 10.92 13.05 1.33
CA MET A 52 10.70 12.47 2.64
C MET A 52 11.52 13.23 3.68
N HIS A 53 11.05 13.20 4.93
CA HIS A 53 11.80 13.69 6.09
C HIS A 53 11.52 12.79 7.29
N GLY A 54 12.39 12.88 8.30
CA GLY A 54 12.28 12.08 9.52
C GLY A 54 12.96 10.73 9.41
N PHE A 55 14.00 10.59 8.57
CA PHE A 55 14.85 9.42 8.60
C PHE A 55 15.58 9.32 9.96
N PRO A 56 15.83 8.10 10.47
CA PRO A 56 16.70 7.94 11.61
C PRO A 56 18.03 8.67 11.37
N THR A 57 18.48 9.45 12.35
CA THR A 57 19.69 10.30 12.29
C THR A 57 19.63 11.56 11.40
N GLU A 58 18.55 11.84 10.71
CA GLU A 58 18.40 13.07 9.95
C GLU A 58 18.40 14.28 10.90
N THR A 59 19.16 15.33 10.57
CA THR A 59 19.17 16.55 11.35
C THR A 59 18.14 17.58 10.84
N GLU A 60 17.82 18.57 11.68
CA GLU A 60 16.91 19.65 11.31
C GLU A 60 17.45 20.45 10.12
N GLU A 61 18.79 20.65 10.03
CA GLU A 61 19.45 21.32 8.90
C GLU A 61 19.29 20.51 7.61
N GLU A 62 19.38 19.19 7.67
CA GLU A 62 19.22 18.33 6.49
C GLU A 62 17.76 18.31 6.00
N ALA A 63 16.81 18.32 6.93
CA ALA A 63 15.40 18.49 6.57
C ALA A 63 15.18 19.88 5.91
N HIS A 64 15.78 20.94 6.43
CA HIS A 64 15.73 22.28 5.81
C HIS A 64 16.36 22.30 4.42
N MET A 65 17.49 21.62 4.17
CA MET A 65 18.07 21.51 2.82
C MET A 65 17.05 20.97 1.81
N THR A 66 16.26 19.97 2.23
CA THR A 66 15.20 19.39 1.38
C THR A 66 14.07 20.37 1.15
N LEU A 67 13.64 21.10 2.17
CA LEU A 67 12.61 22.13 2.05
C LEU A 67 13.05 23.28 1.15
N ASP A 68 14.27 23.78 1.32
CA ASP A 68 14.82 24.87 0.50
C ASP A 68 14.99 24.45 -0.96
N PHE A 69 15.34 23.19 -1.21
CA PHE A 69 15.33 22.63 -2.56
C PHE A 69 13.92 22.70 -3.18
N ILE A 70 12.89 22.25 -2.46
CA ILE A 70 11.50 22.34 -2.93
C ILE A 70 11.11 23.77 -3.22
N LEU A 71 11.39 24.70 -2.29
CA LEU A 71 11.07 26.12 -2.41
C LEU A 71 11.73 26.78 -3.63
N SER A 72 12.87 26.24 -4.09
CA SER A 72 13.56 26.73 -5.29
C SER A 72 12.89 26.33 -6.60
N LEU A 73 12.03 25.30 -6.60
CA LEU A 73 11.40 24.74 -7.80
C LEU A 73 9.95 25.22 -7.98
N LYS A 74 9.76 26.49 -8.35
CA LYS A 74 8.44 27.13 -8.44
C LYS A 74 7.46 26.57 -9.48
N TRP A 75 7.92 25.70 -10.33
CA TRP A 75 7.12 25.12 -11.42
C TRP A 75 6.57 23.72 -11.12
N VAL A 76 6.97 23.07 -10.03
CA VAL A 76 6.42 21.77 -9.63
C VAL A 76 4.95 21.93 -9.24
N HIS A 77 4.08 21.11 -9.83
CA HIS A 77 2.64 21.19 -9.66
C HIS A 77 2.21 20.63 -8.31
N PHE A 78 2.66 19.41 -7.98
CA PHE A 78 2.32 18.72 -6.75
C PHE A 78 3.59 18.26 -6.02
N PRO A 79 4.16 19.09 -5.15
CA PRO A 79 5.22 18.65 -4.26
C PRO A 79 4.62 17.95 -3.04
N TYR A 80 5.11 16.77 -2.70
CA TYR A 80 4.72 16.04 -1.49
C TYR A 80 5.93 15.87 -0.57
N THR A 81 5.72 16.11 0.73
CA THR A 81 6.69 15.84 1.79
C THR A 81 6.13 14.76 2.69
N HIS A 82 6.65 13.55 2.57
CA HIS A 82 6.19 12.41 3.36
C HIS A 82 7.01 12.26 4.63
N ILE A 83 6.38 11.79 5.71
CA ILE A 83 7.09 11.35 6.90
C ILE A 83 7.51 9.90 6.67
N VAL A 84 8.79 9.63 6.91
CA VAL A 84 9.34 8.27 6.77
C VAL A 84 8.59 7.30 7.69
N ARG A 85 8.22 6.16 7.13
CA ARG A 85 7.70 5.02 7.87
C ARG A 85 8.72 3.89 7.77
N ILE A 86 9.11 3.38 8.93
CA ILE A 86 10.07 2.29 9.04
C ILE A 86 9.28 0.99 9.07
N PHE A 87 9.45 0.17 8.03
CA PHE A 87 8.73 -1.10 7.94
C PHE A 87 9.55 -2.24 8.55
N PRO A 88 8.92 -3.17 9.28
CA PRO A 88 9.56 -4.36 9.83
C PRO A 88 10.22 -5.22 8.76
N GLY A 89 11.34 -5.84 9.09
CA GLY A 89 12.11 -6.71 8.18
C GLY A 89 12.97 -5.97 7.15
N THR A 90 13.02 -4.62 7.19
CA THR A 90 13.86 -3.84 6.27
C THR A 90 15.22 -3.48 6.88
N ASP A 91 16.22 -3.19 6.03
CA ASP A 91 17.50 -2.62 6.46
C ASP A 91 17.31 -1.30 7.23
N LEU A 92 16.27 -0.55 6.92
CA LEU A 92 15.94 0.70 7.61
C LEU A 92 15.47 0.45 9.04
N GLU A 93 14.73 -0.63 9.30
CA GLU A 93 14.37 -1.02 10.68
C GLU A 93 15.63 -1.33 11.49
N LYS A 94 16.53 -2.14 10.96
CA LYS A 94 17.79 -2.48 11.62
C LYS A 94 18.61 -1.21 11.89
N PHE A 95 18.77 -0.37 10.88
CA PHE A 95 19.48 0.90 11.01
C PHE A 95 18.85 1.80 12.09
N ALA A 96 17.53 1.90 12.15
CA ALA A 96 16.83 2.69 13.15
C ALA A 96 17.05 2.17 14.57
N ILE A 97 16.97 0.85 14.78
CA ILE A 97 17.20 0.21 16.08
C ILE A 97 18.66 0.42 16.53
N ASP A 98 19.62 0.26 15.63
CA ASP A 98 21.04 0.48 15.90
C ASP A 98 21.33 1.94 16.29
N HIS A 99 20.45 2.88 15.92
CA HIS A 99 20.53 4.31 16.27
C HIS A 99 19.52 4.73 17.35
N GLY A 100 19.00 3.79 18.13
CA GLY A 100 18.22 4.09 19.34
C GLY A 100 16.73 4.24 19.15
N VAL A 101 16.17 3.97 17.95
CA VAL A 101 14.72 3.97 17.74
C VAL A 101 14.12 2.69 18.30
N GLY A 102 13.24 2.81 19.28
CA GLY A 102 12.62 1.65 19.93
C GLY A 102 11.66 0.90 18.99
N LYS A 103 11.67 -0.42 19.04
CA LYS A 103 10.79 -1.29 18.23
C LYS A 103 9.29 -0.99 18.44
N GLY A 104 8.90 -0.61 19.67
CA GLY A 104 7.53 -0.16 19.98
C GLY A 104 7.13 1.10 19.22
N ALA A 105 8.04 2.09 19.12
CA ALA A 105 7.80 3.31 18.34
C ALA A 105 7.66 3.04 16.84
N ILE A 106 8.44 2.09 16.31
CA ILE A 106 8.34 1.66 14.91
C ILE A 106 6.95 1.06 14.64
N ASN A 107 6.50 0.14 15.50
CA ASN A 107 5.19 -0.49 15.35
C ASN A 107 4.05 0.52 15.47
N GLU A 108 4.11 1.45 16.45
CA GLU A 108 3.13 2.53 16.60
C GLU A 108 3.11 3.46 15.38
N ALA A 109 4.28 3.78 14.80
CA ALA A 109 4.36 4.65 13.63
C ALA A 109 3.67 4.06 12.39
N ILE A 110 3.68 2.74 12.24
CA ILE A 110 3.01 2.05 11.11
C ILE A 110 1.49 2.19 11.21
N ASP A 111 0.94 2.17 12.42
CA ASP A 111 -0.50 2.24 12.67
C ASP A 111 -1.08 3.65 12.50
N LYS A 112 -0.21 4.68 12.46
CA LYS A 112 -0.63 6.06 12.26
C LYS A 112 -0.84 6.38 10.79
N SER A 113 -1.81 7.27 10.52
CA SER A 113 -1.99 7.81 9.17
C SER A 113 -0.75 8.61 8.71
N TYR A 114 -0.56 8.76 7.40
CA TYR A 114 0.57 9.53 6.84
C TYR A 114 0.57 11.01 7.24
N HIS A 115 -0.54 11.52 7.77
CA HIS A 115 -0.70 12.91 8.21
C HIS A 115 -0.36 13.09 9.69
N GLU A 116 -0.32 12.01 10.47
CA GLU A 116 0.01 12.05 11.89
C GLU A 116 1.51 12.07 12.12
N VAL A 117 1.90 12.73 13.19
CA VAL A 117 3.31 12.77 13.63
C VAL A 117 3.72 11.35 14.04
N ALA A 118 4.77 10.83 13.41
CA ALA A 118 5.29 9.52 13.73
C ALA A 118 6.14 9.57 15.01
N PRO A 119 6.01 8.61 15.95
CA PRO A 119 6.85 8.54 17.14
C PRO A 119 8.32 8.22 16.83
N THR A 120 8.64 7.88 15.58
CA THR A 120 10.00 7.61 15.09
C THR A 120 10.71 8.86 14.56
N LEU A 121 10.03 10.03 14.55
CA LEU A 121 10.64 11.27 14.06
C LEU A 121 11.81 11.69 14.97
N PRO A 122 12.99 12.00 14.39
CA PRO A 122 14.14 12.48 15.15
C PRO A 122 14.02 13.98 15.56
N PHE A 123 12.92 14.64 15.20
CA PHE A 123 12.70 16.06 15.39
C PHE A 123 11.79 16.38 16.56
N SER A 124 11.96 17.57 17.13
CA SER A 124 11.02 18.10 18.10
C SER A 124 9.63 18.35 17.46
N LYS A 125 8.59 18.34 18.30
CA LYS A 125 7.23 18.67 17.84
C LYS A 125 7.17 20.10 17.29
N ASP A 126 7.83 21.06 17.94
CA ASP A 126 7.90 22.45 17.52
C ASP A 126 8.56 22.61 16.13
N PHE A 127 9.69 21.92 15.91
CA PHE A 127 10.31 21.88 14.59
C PHE A 127 9.38 21.34 13.52
N THR A 128 8.75 20.19 13.79
CA THR A 128 7.85 19.53 12.84
C THR A 128 6.68 20.43 12.44
N GLU A 129 6.08 21.14 13.39
CA GLU A 129 5.00 22.08 13.12
C GLU A 129 5.48 23.28 12.29
N LYS A 130 6.60 23.89 12.64
CA LYS A 130 7.21 25.00 11.90
C LYS A 130 7.59 24.60 10.46
N TYR A 131 8.18 23.42 10.29
CA TYR A 131 8.53 22.88 8.99
C TYR A 131 7.31 22.74 8.07
N LYS A 132 6.24 22.12 8.57
CA LYS A 132 4.98 21.97 7.84
C LYS A 132 4.33 23.31 7.51
N LEU A 133 4.32 24.25 8.46
CA LEU A 133 3.74 25.57 8.24
C LEU A 133 4.53 26.38 7.22
N LYS A 134 5.87 26.30 7.24
CA LYS A 134 6.74 26.95 6.25
C LYS A 134 6.48 26.38 4.86
N PHE A 135 6.43 25.06 4.71
CA PHE A 135 6.10 24.42 3.44
C PHE A 135 4.72 24.86 2.91
N LEU A 136 3.72 24.85 3.78
CA LEU A 136 2.37 25.27 3.40
C LEU A 136 2.34 26.72 2.95
N LYS A 137 2.87 27.63 3.76
CA LYS A 137 2.80 29.08 3.51
C LYS A 137 3.67 29.51 2.33
N ASP A 138 4.92 29.05 2.30
CA ASP A 138 5.91 29.59 1.36
C ASP A 138 5.87 28.88 0.01
N TYR A 139 5.27 27.66 -0.06
CA TYR A 139 5.19 26.90 -1.30
C TYR A 139 3.75 26.59 -1.73
N VAL A 140 2.98 25.81 -0.95
CA VAL A 140 1.66 25.35 -1.37
C VAL A 140 0.71 26.51 -1.62
N LEU A 141 0.71 27.51 -0.74
CA LEU A 141 -0.13 28.72 -0.82
C LEU A 141 0.57 29.92 -1.48
N ASN A 142 1.72 29.71 -2.12
CA ASN A 142 2.42 30.77 -2.82
C ASN A 142 1.63 31.21 -4.06
N LYS A 143 1.11 32.45 -4.04
CA LYS A 143 0.25 33.00 -5.10
C LYS A 143 0.92 33.00 -6.48
N GLU A 144 2.18 33.47 -6.56
CA GLU A 144 2.92 33.54 -7.84
C GLU A 144 3.07 32.16 -8.46
N ARG A 145 3.42 31.15 -7.65
CA ARG A 145 3.52 29.77 -8.09
C ARG A 145 2.16 29.22 -8.52
N LEU A 146 1.11 29.41 -7.72
CA LEU A 146 -0.23 28.91 -8.00
C LEU A 146 -0.77 29.46 -9.32
N LEU A 147 -0.62 30.75 -9.58
CA LEU A 147 -1.03 31.34 -10.86
C LEU A 147 -0.28 30.74 -12.06
N LYS A 148 0.91 30.19 -11.84
CA LYS A 148 1.68 29.52 -12.89
C LYS A 148 1.28 28.05 -13.09
N VAL A 149 0.99 27.30 -12.02
CA VAL A 149 0.75 25.86 -12.10
C VAL A 149 -0.73 25.48 -12.23
N LEU A 150 -1.65 26.25 -11.64
CA LEU A 150 -3.07 25.96 -11.70
C LEU A 150 -3.62 25.88 -13.13
N PRO A 151 -3.25 26.77 -14.08
CA PRO A 151 -3.75 26.65 -15.44
C PRO A 151 -3.42 25.32 -16.12
N VAL A 152 -2.27 24.69 -15.78
CA VAL A 152 -1.91 23.38 -16.30
C VAL A 152 -2.68 22.29 -15.57
N GLN A 153 -2.79 22.37 -14.25
CA GLN A 153 -3.56 21.40 -13.45
C GLN A 153 -5.02 21.36 -13.91
N MET A 154 -5.67 22.51 -14.05
CA MET A 154 -7.08 22.63 -14.44
C MET A 154 -7.38 22.10 -15.85
N LYS A 155 -6.38 22.01 -16.74
CA LYS A 155 -6.55 21.36 -18.05
C LYS A 155 -6.64 19.83 -17.95
N HIS A 156 -6.08 19.24 -16.90
CA HIS A 156 -5.91 17.80 -16.80
C HIS A 156 -6.76 17.17 -15.68
N PHE A 157 -7.27 17.98 -14.75
CA PHE A 157 -8.00 17.49 -13.58
C PHE A 157 -9.36 18.20 -13.45
N THR A 158 -10.35 17.45 -12.99
CA THR A 158 -11.62 17.98 -12.53
C THR A 158 -11.45 18.76 -11.23
N GLU A 159 -12.46 19.54 -10.85
CA GLU A 159 -12.45 20.25 -9.57
C GLU A 159 -12.38 19.26 -8.39
N ASP A 160 -13.08 18.14 -8.46
CA ASP A 160 -13.07 17.11 -7.42
C ASP A 160 -11.71 16.46 -7.27
N GLU A 161 -11.03 16.13 -8.37
CA GLU A 161 -9.66 15.61 -8.32
C GLU A 161 -8.67 16.61 -7.74
N LEU A 162 -8.83 17.91 -8.03
CA LEU A 162 -8.00 18.95 -7.43
C LEU A 162 -8.35 19.15 -5.96
N ASN A 163 -9.61 19.09 -5.57
CA ASN A 163 -10.03 19.14 -4.17
C ASN A 163 -9.37 18.02 -3.35
N GLN A 164 -9.39 16.79 -3.84
CA GLN A 164 -8.71 15.65 -3.19
C GLN A 164 -7.20 15.89 -3.04
N ARG A 165 -6.54 16.32 -4.11
CA ARG A 165 -5.09 16.58 -4.10
C ARG A 165 -4.69 17.68 -3.12
N TYR A 166 -5.42 18.79 -3.12
CA TYR A 166 -5.10 19.92 -2.25
C TYR A 166 -5.46 19.66 -0.78
N SER A 167 -6.56 18.96 -0.49
CA SER A 167 -6.91 18.57 0.88
C SER A 167 -5.85 17.67 1.54
N SER A 168 -5.11 16.89 0.76
CA SER A 168 -4.05 16.02 1.27
C SER A 168 -2.85 16.77 1.88
N TYR A 169 -2.62 18.04 1.51
CA TYR A 169 -1.51 18.81 2.07
C TYR A 169 -1.70 19.17 3.55
N PHE A 170 -2.95 19.42 3.97
CA PHE A 170 -3.24 19.82 5.33
C PHE A 170 -4.68 19.48 5.71
N VAL A 171 -4.92 18.22 6.01
CA VAL A 171 -6.23 17.60 6.24
C VAL A 171 -7.14 18.40 7.21
N SER A 172 -6.58 19.12 8.16
CA SER A 172 -7.38 19.91 9.12
C SER A 172 -7.58 21.38 8.73
N ARG A 173 -7.00 21.86 7.62
CA ARG A 173 -6.99 23.28 7.25
C ARG A 173 -7.36 23.57 5.80
N ILE A 174 -7.21 22.61 4.91
CA ILE A 174 -7.52 22.73 3.48
C ILE A 174 -8.50 21.62 3.12
N ASN A 175 -9.71 22.01 2.71
CA ASN A 175 -10.74 21.05 2.28
C ASN A 175 -10.76 20.86 0.75
N GLY A 176 -10.09 21.74 0.03
CA GLY A 176 -10.01 21.63 -1.43
C GLY A 176 -9.41 22.88 -2.10
N LEU A 177 -9.60 22.98 -3.40
CA LEU A 177 -9.04 24.02 -4.25
C LEU A 177 -9.53 25.42 -3.83
N GLN A 178 -10.79 25.58 -3.47
CA GLN A 178 -11.37 26.87 -3.10
C GLN A 178 -10.72 27.45 -1.83
N ASP A 179 -10.38 26.60 -0.87
CA ASP A 179 -9.63 27.03 0.32
C ASP A 179 -8.22 27.53 -0.06
N VAL A 180 -7.56 26.80 -0.97
CA VAL A 180 -6.22 27.21 -1.46
C VAL A 180 -6.29 28.57 -2.16
N LEU A 181 -7.24 28.78 -3.03
CA LEU A 181 -7.42 30.06 -3.72
C LEU A 181 -7.67 31.22 -2.73
N ARG A 182 -8.59 31.01 -1.80
CA ARG A 182 -8.92 31.99 -0.76
C ARG A 182 -7.71 32.30 0.12
N MET A 183 -7.00 31.30 0.61
CA MET A 183 -5.84 31.46 1.50
C MET A 183 -4.64 32.09 0.78
N ALA A 184 -4.46 31.82 -0.52
CA ALA A 184 -3.43 32.44 -1.35
C ALA A 184 -3.84 33.83 -1.86
N GLY A 185 -5.07 34.31 -1.60
CA GLY A 185 -5.58 35.60 -2.06
C GLY A 185 -5.73 35.68 -3.59
N ILE A 186 -6.10 34.54 -4.23
CA ILE A 186 -6.37 34.48 -5.66
C ILE A 186 -7.87 34.68 -5.88
N LYS A 187 -8.23 35.59 -6.76
CA LYS A 187 -9.61 35.89 -7.14
C LYS A 187 -9.97 35.06 -8.38
N GLU A 188 -11.24 34.71 -8.55
CA GLU A 188 -11.72 33.93 -9.71
C GLU A 188 -11.36 34.56 -11.07
N ASN A 189 -11.37 35.90 -11.16
CA ASN A 189 -11.02 36.60 -12.38
C ASN A 189 -9.51 36.60 -12.71
N GLU A 190 -8.66 36.12 -11.81
CA GLU A 190 -7.22 35.91 -12.04
C GLU A 190 -6.95 34.53 -12.70
N LEU A 191 -7.94 33.63 -12.72
CA LEU A 191 -7.86 32.31 -13.37
C LEU A 191 -8.69 32.36 -14.66
N THR A 192 -8.01 32.27 -15.79
CA THR A 192 -8.64 32.35 -17.13
C THR A 192 -9.10 30.99 -17.65
N ILE A 193 -8.82 29.90 -16.93
CA ILE A 193 -9.09 28.52 -17.33
C ILE A 193 -10.01 27.90 -16.28
N LYS A 194 -10.99 27.13 -16.73
CA LYS A 194 -11.83 26.29 -15.87
C LYS A 194 -11.24 24.89 -15.75
N CYS A 195 -11.57 24.19 -14.67
CA CYS A 195 -11.25 22.78 -14.50
C CYS A 195 -11.82 21.93 -15.63
N LEU A 196 -11.20 20.78 -15.85
CA LEU A 196 -11.75 19.78 -16.76
C LEU A 196 -13.15 19.40 -16.30
N GLU A 197 -14.12 19.44 -17.21
CA GLU A 197 -15.48 18.96 -16.94
C GLU A 197 -15.50 17.44 -17.12
N GLU A 198 -16.08 16.74 -16.15
CA GLU A 198 -16.37 15.32 -16.34
C GLU A 198 -17.34 15.16 -17.53
N LYS A 199 -16.92 14.36 -18.48
CA LYS A 199 -17.80 13.92 -19.56
C LYS A 199 -18.19 12.50 -19.28
N ASP A 200 -19.48 12.25 -19.17
CA ASP A 200 -20.04 10.90 -19.18
C ASP A 200 -19.65 10.21 -20.50
N VAL A 201 -18.57 9.43 -20.45
CA VAL A 201 -18.20 8.59 -21.58
C VAL A 201 -19.07 7.35 -21.56
N ILE A 202 -20.23 7.43 -22.20
CA ILE A 202 -21.08 6.26 -22.41
C ILE A 202 -20.42 5.40 -23.49
N VAL A 203 -19.94 4.22 -23.12
CA VAL A 203 -19.43 3.20 -24.05
C VAL A 203 -20.39 2.00 -24.05
N PRO A 204 -21.53 2.10 -24.77
CA PRO A 204 -22.64 1.15 -24.66
C PRO A 204 -22.26 -0.30 -24.88
N ASP A 205 -21.29 -0.56 -25.74
CA ASP A 205 -20.87 -1.91 -26.12
C ASP A 205 -19.57 -2.38 -25.42
N LEU A 206 -19.00 -1.58 -24.50
CA LEU A 206 -17.73 -1.91 -23.86
C LEU A 206 -17.81 -3.27 -23.13
N ILE A 207 -18.81 -3.44 -22.27
CA ILE A 207 -19.00 -4.68 -21.49
C ILE A 207 -19.27 -5.86 -22.42
N LYS A 208 -20.08 -5.68 -23.46
CA LYS A 208 -20.39 -6.70 -24.45
C LYS A 208 -19.14 -7.12 -25.24
N ASN A 209 -18.31 -6.12 -25.64
CA ASN A 209 -17.07 -6.35 -26.34
C ASN A 209 -16.02 -7.03 -25.46
N ILE A 210 -15.93 -6.66 -24.18
CA ILE A 210 -15.06 -7.31 -23.18
C ILE A 210 -15.48 -8.76 -22.99
N LYS A 211 -16.78 -9.05 -22.77
CA LYS A 211 -17.30 -10.41 -22.60
C LYS A 211 -17.07 -11.27 -23.85
N LYS A 212 -17.15 -10.69 -25.04
CA LYS A 212 -16.89 -11.40 -26.29
C LYS A 212 -15.40 -11.71 -26.49
N ARG A 213 -14.50 -10.79 -26.14
CA ARG A 213 -13.04 -10.96 -26.23
C ARG A 213 -12.47 -11.83 -25.14
N PHE A 214 -13.05 -11.75 -23.96
CA PHE A 214 -12.63 -12.45 -22.75
C PHE A 214 -13.83 -13.21 -22.18
N PRO A 215 -14.24 -14.34 -22.83
CA PRO A 215 -15.35 -15.12 -22.33
C PRO A 215 -15.04 -15.65 -20.94
N LEU A 216 -16.08 -15.78 -20.12
CA LEU A 216 -15.94 -16.39 -18.80
C LEU A 216 -15.36 -17.81 -18.97
N LYS A 217 -14.37 -18.12 -18.14
CA LYS A 217 -13.76 -19.43 -18.09
C LYS A 217 -14.79 -20.48 -17.69
N VAL A 218 -14.89 -21.50 -18.48
CA VAL A 218 -15.72 -22.69 -18.14
C VAL A 218 -14.87 -23.63 -17.29
N THR A 219 -15.34 -23.95 -16.10
CA THR A 219 -14.67 -24.85 -15.16
C THR A 219 -15.44 -26.16 -14.99
N LYS A 220 -14.76 -27.21 -14.54
CA LYS A 220 -15.41 -28.49 -14.19
C LYS A 220 -16.42 -28.29 -13.06
N LYS A 221 -17.48 -29.10 -13.03
CA LYS A 221 -18.51 -29.00 -11.99
C LYS A 221 -17.97 -29.09 -10.56
N ASN A 222 -16.90 -29.87 -10.36
CA ASN A 222 -16.25 -30.07 -9.06
C ASN A 222 -14.89 -29.36 -8.98
N ALA A 223 -14.68 -28.27 -9.75
CA ALA A 223 -13.46 -27.51 -9.73
C ALA A 223 -13.09 -27.06 -8.30
N PHE A 224 -11.79 -27.02 -8.02
CA PHE A 224 -11.28 -26.49 -6.76
C PHE A 224 -11.50 -24.97 -6.71
N LYS A 225 -12.19 -24.48 -5.69
CA LYS A 225 -12.58 -23.07 -5.59
C LYS A 225 -11.59 -22.27 -4.77
N ILE A 226 -11.06 -21.20 -5.35
CA ILE A 226 -10.08 -20.31 -4.71
C ILE A 226 -10.67 -18.91 -4.64
N LEU A 227 -10.71 -18.33 -3.44
CA LEU A 227 -11.06 -16.92 -3.23
C LEU A 227 -9.82 -16.14 -2.86
N LEU A 228 -9.44 -15.17 -3.69
CA LEU A 228 -8.33 -14.26 -3.43
C LEU A 228 -8.87 -12.90 -2.97
N ILE A 229 -8.42 -12.42 -1.83
CA ILE A 229 -8.91 -11.20 -1.18
C ILE A 229 -7.79 -10.16 -1.08
N ASN A 230 -8.01 -8.99 -1.66
CA ASN A 230 -7.16 -7.82 -1.46
C ASN A 230 -7.75 -6.93 -0.37
N ILE A 231 -7.02 -6.78 0.72
CA ILE A 231 -7.45 -6.00 1.90
C ILE A 231 -6.97 -4.54 1.80
N SER A 232 -7.85 -3.61 2.13
CA SER A 232 -7.60 -2.18 2.31
C SER A 232 -7.36 -1.83 3.80
N THR A 233 -7.39 -0.54 4.16
CA THR A 233 -7.21 -0.07 5.55
C THR A 233 -8.51 0.06 6.34
N HIS A 234 -9.65 0.16 5.65
CA HIS A 234 -10.96 0.46 6.25
C HIS A 234 -12.09 0.23 5.24
N PHE A 235 -13.31 0.21 5.70
CA PHE A 235 -14.52 0.33 4.87
C PHE A 235 -14.85 1.79 4.57
N THR A 236 -15.64 2.05 3.54
CA THR A 236 -16.03 3.42 3.13
C THR A 236 -16.71 4.18 4.26
N LYS A 237 -17.56 3.51 5.04
CA LYS A 237 -18.29 4.09 6.19
C LYS A 237 -17.40 4.55 7.36
N ASP A 238 -16.19 4.05 7.45
CA ASP A 238 -15.30 4.29 8.59
C ASP A 238 -14.43 5.54 8.42
N ARG A 239 -14.43 6.14 7.23
CA ARG A 239 -13.68 7.38 6.96
C ARG A 239 -14.35 8.25 5.91
N ASP A 240 -14.38 9.56 6.17
CA ASP A 240 -14.86 10.60 5.24
C ASP A 240 -13.89 10.88 4.07
N VAL A 241 -12.72 10.26 4.04
CA VAL A 241 -11.70 10.52 3.03
C VAL A 241 -11.75 9.42 1.98
N THR A 242 -12.25 9.75 0.81
CA THR A 242 -12.15 8.90 -0.37
C THR A 242 -10.69 8.73 -0.76
N ALA A 243 -10.23 7.53 -0.73
CA ALA A 243 -8.84 7.25 -0.89
C ALA A 243 -8.46 6.92 -2.32
N TYR A 244 -7.26 7.28 -2.67
CA TYR A 244 -6.56 6.87 -3.89
C TYR A 244 -6.44 5.36 -4.06
N ASP A 245 -6.47 4.61 -2.95
CA ASP A 245 -6.24 3.17 -2.91
C ASP A 245 -7.39 2.31 -3.46
N VAL A 246 -8.55 2.90 -3.68
CA VAL A 246 -9.73 2.14 -4.14
C VAL A 246 -9.62 1.68 -5.58
N LEU A 247 -9.08 2.52 -6.45
CA LEU A 247 -9.10 2.30 -7.90
C LEU A 247 -7.93 1.47 -8.44
N GLU A 248 -6.91 1.20 -7.64
CA GLU A 248 -5.79 0.39 -8.07
C GLU A 248 -6.17 -1.09 -8.18
N PRO A 249 -6.04 -1.70 -9.37
CA PRO A 249 -6.28 -3.13 -9.51
C PRO A 249 -5.23 -3.91 -8.71
N PRO A 250 -5.60 -5.01 -8.04
CA PRO A 250 -4.68 -5.82 -7.25
C PRO A 250 -3.81 -6.71 -8.18
N LEU A 251 -2.85 -6.09 -8.86
CA LEU A 251 -2.06 -6.73 -9.92
C LEU A 251 -1.39 -8.03 -9.46
N GLY A 252 -0.86 -8.09 -8.24
CA GLY A 252 -0.27 -9.31 -7.69
C GLY A 252 -1.28 -10.47 -7.64
N LEU A 253 -2.50 -10.23 -7.15
CA LEU A 253 -3.52 -11.28 -7.11
C LEU A 253 -4.04 -11.66 -8.51
N ILE A 254 -4.07 -10.71 -9.45
CA ILE A 254 -4.41 -10.98 -10.85
C ILE A 254 -3.34 -11.89 -11.47
N ALA A 255 -2.05 -11.62 -11.20
CA ALA A 255 -0.95 -12.46 -11.65
C ALA A 255 -1.05 -13.88 -11.07
N LEU A 256 -1.30 -14.01 -9.76
CA LEU A 256 -1.51 -15.30 -9.10
C LEU A 256 -2.67 -16.08 -9.75
N GLN A 257 -3.81 -15.44 -9.95
CA GLN A 257 -4.96 -16.07 -10.59
C GLN A 257 -4.64 -16.52 -12.01
N SER A 258 -3.96 -15.68 -12.79
CA SER A 258 -3.55 -15.99 -14.16
C SER A 258 -2.60 -17.19 -14.22
N TYR A 259 -1.66 -17.25 -13.28
CA TYR A 259 -0.73 -18.38 -13.17
C TYR A 259 -1.45 -19.68 -12.81
N LEU A 260 -2.33 -19.65 -11.81
CA LEU A 260 -3.15 -20.80 -11.45
C LEU A 260 -4.03 -21.26 -12.60
N ASP A 261 -4.63 -20.35 -13.34
CA ASP A 261 -5.45 -20.66 -14.53
C ASP A 261 -4.63 -21.32 -15.64
N HIS A 262 -3.36 -20.93 -15.78
CA HIS A 262 -2.45 -21.57 -16.73
C HIS A 262 -2.09 -23.00 -16.30
N VAL A 263 -1.78 -23.20 -15.01
CA VAL A 263 -1.34 -24.50 -14.47
C VAL A 263 -2.50 -25.51 -14.41
N PHE A 264 -3.63 -25.12 -13.82
CA PHE A 264 -4.73 -26.05 -13.51
C PHE A 264 -5.89 -26.00 -14.49
N LYS A 265 -5.90 -25.03 -15.40
CA LYS A 265 -6.94 -24.90 -16.45
C LYS A 265 -8.36 -24.93 -15.86
N ASP A 266 -9.18 -25.86 -16.32
CA ASP A 266 -10.59 -26.04 -15.93
C ASP A 266 -10.80 -26.74 -14.57
N GLU A 267 -9.71 -27.19 -13.93
CA GLU A 267 -9.76 -27.87 -12.63
C GLU A 267 -9.94 -26.92 -11.45
N ILE A 268 -9.70 -25.60 -11.67
CA ILE A 268 -9.91 -24.58 -10.64
C ILE A 268 -10.94 -23.55 -11.07
N SER A 269 -11.62 -22.98 -10.08
CA SER A 269 -12.51 -21.83 -10.20
C SER A 269 -12.04 -20.74 -9.25
N GLY A 270 -11.42 -19.69 -9.78
CA GLY A 270 -10.92 -18.55 -9.00
C GLY A 270 -11.92 -17.40 -8.94
N LYS A 271 -11.99 -16.74 -7.80
CA LYS A 271 -12.67 -15.46 -7.62
C LYS A 271 -11.72 -14.51 -6.89
N LEU A 272 -11.59 -13.29 -7.42
CA LEU A 272 -10.81 -12.23 -6.81
C LEU A 272 -11.75 -11.14 -6.35
N ILE A 273 -11.59 -10.67 -5.10
CA ILE A 273 -12.38 -9.58 -4.53
C ILE A 273 -11.48 -8.57 -3.84
N LYS A 274 -11.92 -7.31 -3.82
CA LYS A 274 -11.21 -6.21 -3.20
C LYS A 274 -12.14 -5.42 -2.27
N THR A 275 -11.63 -5.06 -1.08
CA THR A 275 -12.32 -4.17 -0.13
C THR A 275 -12.72 -2.85 -0.82
N ARG A 276 -13.93 -2.36 -0.50
CA ARG A 276 -14.52 -1.10 -1.01
C ARG A 276 -14.89 -1.12 -2.51
N ILE A 277 -14.69 -2.26 -3.19
CA ILE A 277 -15.15 -2.48 -4.57
C ILE A 277 -16.16 -3.61 -4.61
N ASP A 278 -15.77 -4.79 -4.11
CA ASP A 278 -16.62 -5.99 -4.16
C ASP A 278 -17.37 -6.21 -2.84
N PHE A 279 -16.84 -5.69 -1.72
CA PHE A 279 -17.44 -5.74 -0.40
C PHE A 279 -17.04 -4.51 0.41
N ASP A 280 -17.96 -3.98 1.21
CA ASP A 280 -17.74 -2.78 2.03
C ASP A 280 -18.24 -2.97 3.48
N SER A 281 -18.39 -4.23 3.88
CA SER A 281 -18.68 -4.67 5.26
C SER A 281 -18.22 -6.11 5.46
N TYR A 282 -18.13 -6.57 6.73
CA TYR A 282 -17.84 -7.97 7.03
C TYR A 282 -19.02 -8.87 6.69
N GLU A 283 -20.24 -8.35 6.75
CA GLU A 283 -21.45 -9.04 6.33
C GLU A 283 -21.40 -9.37 4.83
N ASP A 284 -21.03 -8.40 3.99
CA ASP A 284 -20.85 -8.59 2.54
C ASP A 284 -19.76 -9.61 2.26
N LEU A 285 -18.62 -9.51 2.96
CA LEU A 285 -17.51 -10.45 2.82
C LEU A 285 -17.95 -11.89 3.13
N ASN A 286 -18.60 -12.11 4.27
CA ASN A 286 -19.07 -13.43 4.66
C ASN A 286 -20.15 -13.97 3.70
N LYS A 287 -21.05 -13.12 3.23
CA LYS A 287 -22.03 -13.50 2.20
C LYS A 287 -21.35 -13.97 0.91
N ILE A 288 -20.30 -13.27 0.44
CA ILE A 288 -19.55 -13.69 -0.74
C ILE A 288 -18.87 -15.05 -0.49
N ILE A 289 -18.34 -15.28 0.71
CA ILE A 289 -17.69 -16.54 1.08
C ILE A 289 -18.71 -17.68 1.09
N ASP A 290 -19.87 -17.49 1.69
CA ASP A 290 -20.94 -18.47 1.76
C ASP A 290 -21.48 -18.85 0.37
N GLU A 291 -21.75 -17.84 -0.46
CA GLU A 291 -22.26 -18.05 -1.83
C GLU A 291 -21.23 -18.74 -2.73
N PHE A 292 -19.97 -18.34 -2.64
CA PHE A 292 -18.92 -18.93 -3.45
C PHE A 292 -18.43 -20.27 -2.90
N ASN A 293 -18.48 -20.47 -1.57
CA ASN A 293 -17.99 -21.63 -0.83
C ASN A 293 -16.58 -22.07 -1.27
N PRO A 294 -15.56 -21.27 -1.05
CA PRO A 294 -14.19 -21.55 -1.48
C PRO A 294 -13.59 -22.76 -0.76
N ASP A 295 -12.69 -23.46 -1.42
CA ASP A 295 -11.88 -24.54 -0.83
C ASP A 295 -10.60 -24.00 -0.21
N LEU A 296 -10.15 -22.82 -0.68
CA LEU A 296 -9.00 -22.08 -0.19
C LEU A 296 -9.31 -20.58 -0.23
N ILE A 297 -8.97 -19.86 0.84
CA ILE A 297 -8.94 -18.40 0.86
C ILE A 297 -7.48 -17.93 0.89
N GLY A 298 -7.10 -17.07 -0.06
CA GLY A 298 -5.83 -16.35 -0.07
C GLY A 298 -6.06 -14.88 0.25
N VAL A 299 -5.33 -14.33 1.23
CA VAL A 299 -5.45 -12.92 1.63
C VAL A 299 -4.12 -12.21 1.43
N SER A 300 -4.15 -11.09 0.72
CA SER A 300 -2.97 -10.25 0.50
C SER A 300 -3.10 -8.91 1.20
N ALA A 301 -2.03 -8.48 1.88
CA ALA A 301 -1.98 -7.20 2.56
C ALA A 301 -0.61 -6.51 2.46
N MET A 302 -0.66 -5.17 2.44
CA MET A 302 0.48 -4.29 2.69
C MET A 302 0.65 -4.10 4.21
N THR A 303 1.85 -3.72 4.67
CA THR A 303 2.14 -3.58 6.11
C THR A 303 1.24 -2.55 6.82
N PHE A 304 0.86 -1.49 6.13
CA PHE A 304 -0.05 -0.47 6.70
C PHE A 304 -1.52 -0.90 6.74
N HIS A 305 -1.87 -2.08 6.18
CA HIS A 305 -3.19 -2.69 6.29
C HIS A 305 -3.28 -3.75 7.40
N LYS A 306 -2.20 -3.98 8.16
CA LYS A 306 -2.07 -5.14 9.06
C LYS A 306 -3.22 -5.30 10.06
N ASN A 307 -3.70 -4.20 10.67
CA ASN A 307 -4.76 -4.28 11.67
C ASN A 307 -6.08 -4.73 11.06
N PHE A 308 -6.48 -4.09 9.95
CA PHE A 308 -7.68 -4.47 9.21
C PHE A 308 -7.58 -5.87 8.61
N PHE A 309 -6.38 -6.28 8.19
CA PHE A 309 -6.08 -7.62 7.69
C PHE A 309 -6.34 -8.70 8.75
N HIS A 310 -5.81 -8.56 9.96
CA HIS A 310 -6.04 -9.52 11.03
C HIS A 310 -7.51 -9.54 11.48
N GLU A 311 -8.13 -8.38 11.58
CA GLU A 311 -9.55 -8.26 11.89
C GLU A 311 -10.42 -8.97 10.85
N ALA A 312 -10.18 -8.73 9.57
CA ALA A 312 -10.92 -9.38 8.48
C ALA A 312 -10.78 -10.91 8.51
N ILE A 313 -9.58 -11.43 8.74
CA ILE A 313 -9.36 -12.88 8.86
C ILE A 313 -10.09 -13.44 10.09
N GLY A 314 -10.07 -12.74 11.22
CA GLY A 314 -10.86 -13.08 12.40
C GLY A 314 -12.35 -13.18 12.08
N LYS A 315 -12.91 -12.18 11.37
CA LYS A 315 -14.31 -12.16 10.96
C LYS A 315 -14.68 -13.27 9.97
N ILE A 316 -13.76 -13.65 9.09
CA ILE A 316 -13.94 -14.83 8.22
C ILE A 316 -14.07 -16.10 9.06
N ARG A 317 -13.25 -16.28 10.10
CA ARG A 317 -13.34 -17.43 11.01
C ARG A 317 -14.61 -17.42 11.87
N GLU A 318 -14.98 -16.25 12.41
CA GLU A 318 -16.23 -16.05 13.14
C GLU A 318 -17.47 -16.39 12.28
N GLY A 319 -17.39 -16.10 10.97
CA GLY A 319 -18.40 -16.48 9.98
C GLY A 319 -18.47 -17.99 9.68
N GLY A 320 -17.62 -18.82 10.31
CA GLY A 320 -17.66 -20.29 10.20
C GLY A 320 -16.78 -20.89 9.12
N TYR A 321 -15.90 -20.11 8.48
CA TYR A 321 -14.96 -20.68 7.50
C TYR A 321 -13.83 -21.46 8.18
N GLU A 322 -13.81 -22.78 8.06
CA GLU A 322 -12.87 -23.68 8.74
C GLU A 322 -11.74 -24.21 7.84
N LYS A 323 -11.87 -24.06 6.50
CA LYS A 323 -10.88 -24.56 5.54
C LYS A 323 -9.59 -23.72 5.59
N THR A 324 -8.63 -24.00 4.73
CA THR A 324 -7.32 -23.36 4.72
C THR A 324 -7.38 -21.88 4.38
N ILE A 325 -6.73 -21.03 5.20
CA ILE A 325 -6.42 -19.64 4.89
C ILE A 325 -4.90 -19.51 4.70
N ILE A 326 -4.49 -19.09 3.50
CA ILE A 326 -3.12 -18.71 3.18
C ILE A 326 -3.03 -17.19 3.06
N VAL A 327 -1.97 -16.62 3.62
CA VAL A 327 -1.71 -15.19 3.51
C VAL A 327 -0.39 -14.94 2.79
N GLY A 328 -0.31 -13.82 2.06
CA GLY A 328 0.86 -13.46 1.28
C GLY A 328 0.94 -11.95 0.99
N GLY A 329 1.92 -11.55 0.21
CA GLY A 329 2.21 -10.18 -0.12
C GLY A 329 3.26 -9.53 0.79
N PRO A 330 3.52 -8.22 0.67
CA PRO A 330 4.63 -7.55 1.36
C PRO A 330 4.62 -7.69 2.88
N HIS A 331 3.46 -7.56 3.53
CA HIS A 331 3.36 -7.67 4.98
C HIS A 331 3.66 -9.08 5.48
N PRO A 332 2.97 -10.14 5.02
CA PRO A 332 3.30 -11.50 5.43
C PRO A 332 4.74 -11.91 5.10
N THR A 333 5.28 -11.50 3.96
CA THR A 333 6.66 -11.81 3.58
C THR A 333 7.69 -11.25 4.57
N THR A 334 7.52 -10.00 4.99
CA THR A 334 8.50 -9.33 5.88
C THR A 334 8.27 -9.59 7.36
N SER A 335 7.06 -10.01 7.74
CA SER A 335 6.63 -10.12 9.14
C SER A 335 5.96 -11.47 9.46
N TYR A 336 6.31 -12.55 8.75
CA TYR A 336 5.65 -13.84 8.87
C TYR A 336 5.58 -14.37 10.33
N ALA A 337 6.60 -14.13 11.14
CA ALA A 337 6.63 -14.55 12.53
C ALA A 337 5.56 -13.85 13.39
N GLU A 338 5.31 -12.56 13.13
CA GLU A 338 4.24 -11.81 13.80
C GLU A 338 2.87 -12.19 13.24
N VAL A 339 2.76 -12.32 11.93
CA VAL A 339 1.53 -12.70 11.24
C VAL A 339 1.02 -14.07 11.71
N LEU A 340 1.90 -15.04 11.91
CA LEU A 340 1.55 -16.38 12.36
C LEU A 340 1.19 -16.48 13.86
N LYS A 341 1.32 -15.39 14.65
CA LYS A 341 0.73 -15.34 15.99
C LYS A 341 -0.80 -15.31 15.94
N ASP A 342 -1.37 -14.92 14.82
CA ASP A 342 -2.80 -15.00 14.57
C ASP A 342 -3.21 -16.45 14.28
N LYS A 343 -3.91 -17.06 15.25
CA LYS A 343 -4.36 -18.47 15.18
C LYS A 343 -5.35 -18.73 14.03
N ASN A 344 -5.90 -17.68 13.42
CA ASN A 344 -6.83 -17.77 12.32
C ASN A 344 -6.14 -18.04 10.97
N ILE A 345 -4.82 -17.86 10.90
CA ILE A 345 -3.98 -18.08 9.71
C ILE A 345 -3.40 -19.49 9.76
N ASP A 346 -3.44 -20.19 8.63
CA ASP A 346 -2.89 -21.55 8.52
C ASP A 346 -1.49 -21.54 7.88
N ILE A 347 -1.30 -20.74 6.82
CA ILE A 347 -0.07 -20.71 6.02
C ILE A 347 0.29 -19.27 5.68
N CYS A 348 1.57 -18.95 5.76
CA CYS A 348 2.13 -17.70 5.29
C CYS A 348 3.05 -17.97 4.09
N ALA A 349 2.76 -17.39 2.92
CA ALA A 349 3.61 -17.43 1.74
C ALA A 349 4.65 -16.31 1.84
N ILE A 350 5.92 -16.64 1.58
CA ILE A 350 7.08 -15.74 1.71
C ILE A 350 7.72 -15.56 0.33
N GLY A 351 7.76 -14.33 -0.16
CA GLY A 351 8.29 -13.97 -1.48
C GLY A 351 7.27 -14.05 -2.59
N GLU A 352 7.69 -14.51 -3.77
CA GLU A 352 6.82 -14.62 -4.97
C GLU A 352 5.80 -15.74 -4.80
N GLY A 353 4.53 -15.41 -5.01
CA GLY A 353 3.42 -16.26 -4.61
C GLY A 353 2.98 -17.31 -5.65
N GLU A 354 3.37 -17.17 -6.92
CA GLU A 354 2.82 -17.94 -8.04
C GLU A 354 3.02 -19.45 -7.85
N GLN A 355 4.28 -19.87 -7.71
CA GLN A 355 4.61 -21.27 -7.53
C GLN A 355 4.16 -21.80 -6.18
N ILE A 356 4.36 -20.99 -5.11
CA ILE A 356 3.94 -21.34 -3.74
C ILE A 356 2.46 -21.67 -3.68
N LEU A 357 1.63 -20.79 -4.24
CA LEU A 357 0.18 -20.98 -4.22
C LEU A 357 -0.25 -22.18 -5.09
N ALA A 358 0.41 -22.40 -6.22
CA ALA A 358 0.16 -23.56 -7.05
C ALA A 358 0.49 -24.88 -6.31
N ASP A 359 1.62 -24.94 -5.59
CA ASP A 359 2.02 -26.11 -4.83
C ASP A 359 1.04 -26.40 -3.66
N VAL A 360 0.57 -25.34 -2.98
CA VAL A 360 -0.46 -25.47 -1.93
C VAL A 360 -1.76 -25.99 -2.52
N VAL A 361 -2.22 -25.44 -3.64
CA VAL A 361 -3.45 -25.87 -4.34
C VAL A 361 -3.35 -27.34 -4.78
N ASP A 362 -2.25 -27.72 -5.41
CA ASP A 362 -2.02 -29.11 -5.85
C ASP A 362 -2.11 -30.09 -4.69
N LYS A 363 -1.44 -29.78 -3.57
CA LYS A 363 -1.49 -30.63 -2.38
C LYS A 363 -2.87 -30.68 -1.74
N LEU A 364 -3.60 -29.56 -1.67
CA LEU A 364 -4.97 -29.53 -1.16
C LEU A 364 -5.92 -30.34 -2.05
N MET A 365 -5.79 -30.26 -3.37
CA MET A 365 -6.56 -31.07 -4.32
C MET A 365 -6.29 -32.56 -4.11
N LYS A 366 -5.04 -32.96 -3.97
CA LYS A 366 -4.63 -34.35 -3.69
C LYS A 366 -5.04 -34.84 -2.31
N ASN A 367 -5.23 -33.92 -1.36
CA ASN A 367 -5.68 -34.21 0.01
C ASN A 367 -7.21 -34.07 0.19
N ASN A 368 -7.98 -34.22 -0.86
CA ASN A 368 -9.44 -34.06 -0.83
C ASN A 368 -9.94 -32.76 -0.19
N LYS A 369 -9.22 -31.67 -0.42
CA LYS A 369 -9.51 -30.33 0.11
C LYS A 369 -9.38 -30.19 1.64
N ALA A 370 -8.89 -31.22 2.33
CA ALA A 370 -8.63 -31.17 3.77
C ALA A 370 -7.32 -30.38 4.06
N LYS A 371 -7.25 -29.81 5.26
CA LYS A 371 -6.03 -29.11 5.72
C LYS A 371 -4.81 -30.03 5.64
N LEU A 372 -3.68 -29.46 5.21
CA LEU A 372 -2.43 -30.18 5.08
C LEU A 372 -1.82 -30.48 6.44
N SER A 373 -1.27 -31.67 6.61
CA SER A 373 -0.47 -32.05 7.77
C SER A 373 0.90 -31.34 7.74
N LYS A 374 1.58 -31.25 8.90
CA LYS A 374 2.94 -30.75 9.01
C LYS A 374 3.88 -31.33 7.95
N LYS A 375 3.90 -32.65 7.81
CA LYS A 375 4.73 -33.35 6.83
C LYS A 375 4.45 -32.93 5.38
N GLN A 376 3.20 -32.62 5.05
CA GLN A 376 2.83 -32.14 3.71
C GLN A 376 3.24 -30.68 3.51
N LEU A 377 3.14 -29.85 4.54
CA LEU A 377 3.57 -28.44 4.51
C LEU A 377 5.09 -28.33 4.40
N GLU A 378 5.86 -29.15 5.12
CA GLU A 378 7.32 -29.19 5.03
C GLU A 378 7.89 -29.52 3.64
N LEU A 379 7.04 -30.01 2.73
CA LEU A 379 7.37 -30.30 1.34
C LEU A 379 7.02 -29.17 0.37
N ILE A 380 6.65 -27.99 0.88
CA ILE A 380 6.33 -26.81 0.05
C ILE A 380 7.38 -25.75 0.37
N ASP A 381 8.13 -25.34 -0.63
CA ASP A 381 9.10 -24.27 -0.48
C ASP A 381 8.43 -22.88 -0.39
N GLY A 382 9.07 -21.95 0.31
CA GLY A 382 8.59 -20.56 0.41
C GLY A 382 7.40 -20.33 1.36
N ILE A 383 7.10 -21.26 2.27
CA ILE A 383 6.05 -21.06 3.27
C ILE A 383 6.57 -21.08 4.70
N ALA A 384 5.84 -20.39 5.58
CA ALA A 384 5.92 -20.54 7.02
C ALA A 384 4.55 -20.95 7.58
N PHE A 385 4.56 -21.74 8.67
CA PHE A 385 3.35 -22.19 9.35
C PHE A 385 3.67 -22.56 10.81
N ILE A 386 2.64 -22.62 11.65
CA ILE A 386 2.75 -23.09 13.05
C ILE A 386 2.15 -24.48 13.18
N ASP A 387 2.87 -25.39 13.84
CA ASP A 387 2.31 -26.68 14.25
C ASP A 387 1.39 -26.46 15.47
N LYS A 388 0.09 -26.51 15.24
CA LYS A 388 -0.91 -26.27 16.29
C LYS A 388 -0.84 -27.27 17.46
N LYS A 389 -0.27 -28.48 17.25
CA LYS A 389 -0.07 -29.46 18.31
C LYS A 389 1.04 -29.09 19.30
N ASP A 390 2.05 -28.36 18.81
CA ASP A 390 3.14 -27.87 19.65
C ASP A 390 2.73 -26.56 20.36
N ALA A 391 1.87 -25.75 19.75
CA ALA A 391 1.34 -24.53 20.35
C ALA A 391 0.44 -24.79 21.58
N GLU A 392 -0.33 -25.88 21.59
CA GLU A 392 -1.15 -26.27 22.75
C GLU A 392 -0.33 -26.77 23.93
N LYS A 393 0.83 -27.40 23.69
CA LYS A 393 1.72 -27.85 24.75
C LYS A 393 2.45 -26.74 25.50
N THR A 394 2.59 -25.56 24.87
CA THR A 394 3.29 -24.39 25.46
C THR A 394 2.34 -23.55 26.33
N ILE A 395 1.03 -23.76 26.28
CA ILE A 395 0.01 -23.00 27.03
C ILE A 395 -0.20 -23.54 28.44
N ASP A 396 0.25 -24.76 28.76
CA ASP A 396 -0.08 -25.44 30.04
C ASP A 396 0.82 -25.08 31.23
N HIS A 397 1.86 -24.25 31.08
CA HIS A 397 2.70 -23.80 32.19
C HIS A 397 3.02 -22.29 32.11
N ASN A 398 2.26 -21.50 32.81
CA ASN A 398 2.46 -20.07 33.16
C ASN A 398 1.78 -19.02 32.32
N ASN A 399 0.90 -18.29 33.00
CA ASN A 399 0.25 -17.04 32.58
C ASN A 399 1.20 -15.84 32.28
N ASN A 400 2.40 -16.10 31.81
CA ASN A 400 3.31 -15.07 31.31
C ASN A 400 3.77 -15.42 29.92
N PHE A 401 3.21 -14.74 28.95
CA PHE A 401 3.56 -14.83 27.54
C PHE A 401 4.96 -14.28 27.28
N SER A 402 5.97 -15.12 27.40
CA SER A 402 7.26 -14.93 26.74
C SER A 402 7.42 -16.05 25.73
N LEU A 403 7.06 -15.78 24.49
CA LEU A 403 7.47 -16.62 23.37
C LEU A 403 8.97 -16.57 23.26
N SER A 404 9.63 -17.67 23.61
CA SER A 404 10.94 -18.03 23.06
C SER A 404 10.68 -18.62 21.65
N LYS A 405 10.86 -18.06 20.83
CA LYS A 405 10.46 -17.25 19.77
C LYS A 405 10.66 -17.76 18.36
N GLU A 406 11.53 -18.65 18.11
CA GLU A 406 11.90 -19.16 16.80
C GLU A 406 11.66 -20.66 16.66
N GLU A 407 11.40 -21.35 17.77
CA GLU A 407 11.32 -22.83 17.80
C GLU A 407 9.98 -23.41 17.29
N ASN A 408 8.91 -22.59 17.21
CA ASN A 408 7.59 -23.10 16.82
C ASN A 408 7.16 -22.73 15.40
N ILE A 409 7.99 -21.97 14.66
CA ILE A 409 7.69 -21.62 13.26
C ILE A 409 8.52 -22.50 12.36
N SER A 410 7.88 -23.37 11.59
CA SER A 410 8.55 -24.18 10.58
C SER A 410 8.66 -23.39 9.29
N LEU A 411 9.91 -23.15 8.85
CA LEU A 411 10.23 -22.63 7.53
C LEU A 411 10.57 -23.79 6.61
N SER A 412 10.04 -23.79 5.41
CA SER A 412 10.47 -24.73 4.39
C SER A 412 11.91 -24.41 3.95
N LYS A 413 12.69 -25.45 3.76
CA LYS A 413 14.13 -25.33 3.41
C LYS A 413 14.26 -24.81 1.99
N GLN A 414 14.71 -23.60 1.80
CA GLN A 414 15.17 -22.91 0.58
C GLN A 414 14.33 -21.69 0.18
N SER A 415 14.51 -20.58 0.88
CA SER A 415 14.15 -19.27 0.30
C SER A 415 15.00 -18.11 0.87
N ILE A 416 16.13 -18.42 1.49
CA ILE A 416 17.11 -17.41 1.89
C ILE A 416 18.46 -17.80 1.30
N SER A 417 18.61 -17.64 0.01
CA SER A 417 19.90 -17.52 -0.65
C SER A 417 19.84 -16.36 -1.63
N GLU A 418 20.49 -15.26 -1.21
CA GLU A 418 20.94 -14.11 -2.00
C GLU A 418 19.89 -13.14 -2.54
#